data_a197021f285c9c6d5318683b413c34bb
#
_entry.id   a197021f285c9c6d5318683b413c34bb
#
_cell.length_a   1.000
_cell.length_b   1.000
_cell.length_c   1.000
_cell.angle_alpha   90.00
_cell.angle_beta   90.00
_cell.angle_gamma   90.00
#
_symmetry.space_group_name_H-M   'P 1'
#
loop_
_entity.id
_entity.type
_entity.pdbx_description
1 polymer ?
#
loop_
_entity_poly.entity_id
_entity_poly.type
_entity_poly.pdbx_seq_one_letter_code
_entity_poly.pdbx_strand_id
1 'polypeptide(L)'
;MTPRPLLSFAAVAAFAVVAPAGSFAADKFVAKLQPLNAAKIGTAAKGTAKLSVADGKLVTVIDLEGLPPGIMHLQHYHGFPDGKQAACPAADADTNGDGYVDLIETEAVAGTTMVPFHAHPATLEIPNDTYPSADKSGAAHYTNTEAVADIENALKDKFKSPLLALEKRVIFVHGISEKSALPDSVKSLPGVPAHVTLPIACGTIEAEK
;
A
#
# COMPACT_ATOMS: atom_id res chain seq x y z
N MET A 1 19.97 -79.00 -33.96
CA MET A 1 20.15 -77.58 -34.29
C MET A 1 18.80 -76.89 -34.18
N THR A 2 18.59 -76.22 -33.04
CA THR A 2 17.32 -75.52 -32.78
C THR A 2 17.54 -74.04 -33.01
N PRO A 3 16.66 -73.29 -33.70
CA PRO A 3 16.81 -71.89 -33.94
C PRO A 3 16.34 -71.11 -32.73
N ARG A 4 17.11 -70.10 -32.28
CA ARG A 4 16.80 -69.15 -31.21
C ARG A 4 15.91 -68.05 -31.80
N PRO A 5 14.83 -67.59 -31.06
CA PRO A 5 14.05 -66.44 -31.49
C PRO A 5 14.78 -65.12 -31.10
N LEU A 6 14.80 -64.22 -32.07
CA LEU A 6 15.24 -62.81 -31.87
C LEU A 6 14.10 -62.03 -31.23
N LEU A 7 14.34 -61.52 -30.00
CA LEU A 7 13.45 -60.56 -29.34
C LEU A 7 13.76 -59.16 -29.84
N SER A 8 12.82 -58.57 -30.57
CA SER A 8 12.86 -57.16 -30.97
C SER A 8 12.33 -56.31 -29.80
N PHE A 9 13.20 -55.47 -29.24
CA PHE A 9 12.80 -54.43 -28.31
C PHE A 9 12.29 -53.21 -29.09
N ALA A 10 11.00 -52.94 -28.97
CA ALA A 10 10.42 -51.66 -29.42
C ALA A 10 10.65 -50.59 -28.37
N ALA A 11 11.45 -49.57 -28.68
CA ALA A 11 11.63 -48.39 -27.81
C ALA A 11 10.41 -47.46 -27.98
N VAL A 12 9.64 -47.33 -26.92
CA VAL A 12 8.55 -46.33 -26.83
C VAL A 12 9.17 -45.02 -26.39
N ALA A 13 9.27 -44.05 -27.33
CA ALA A 13 9.65 -42.67 -27.00
C ALA A 13 8.44 -41.94 -26.41
N ALA A 14 8.51 -41.66 -25.10
CA ALA A 14 7.51 -40.81 -24.43
C ALA A 14 7.81 -39.35 -24.76
N PHE A 15 6.97 -38.72 -25.56
CA PHE A 15 6.99 -37.27 -25.75
C PHE A 15 6.33 -36.62 -24.55
N ALA A 16 7.11 -35.92 -23.73
CA ALA A 16 6.59 -35.03 -22.68
C ALA A 16 6.00 -33.78 -23.37
N VAL A 17 4.69 -33.65 -23.35
CA VAL A 17 3.99 -32.44 -23.78
C VAL A 17 4.17 -31.40 -22.63
N VAL A 18 5.08 -30.46 -22.82
CA VAL A 18 5.19 -29.28 -21.98
C VAL A 18 4.03 -28.35 -22.34
N ALA A 19 2.97 -28.36 -21.52
CA ALA A 19 1.91 -27.37 -21.66
C ALA A 19 2.50 -25.97 -21.40
N PRO A 20 2.21 -24.95 -22.25
CA PRO A 20 2.62 -23.58 -21.93
C PRO A 20 1.95 -23.16 -20.63
N ALA A 21 2.74 -22.66 -19.66
CA ALA A 21 2.22 -22.02 -18.49
C ALA A 21 1.41 -20.81 -18.97
N GLY A 22 0.10 -20.85 -18.81
CA GLY A 22 -0.78 -19.75 -19.16
C GLY A 22 -0.37 -18.53 -18.31
N SER A 23 0.12 -17.49 -18.96
CA SER A 23 0.33 -16.20 -18.32
C SER A 23 -1.06 -15.63 -17.99
N PHE A 24 -1.45 -15.62 -16.72
CA PHE A 24 -2.63 -14.89 -16.28
C PHE A 24 -2.34 -13.40 -16.46
N ALA A 25 -3.31 -12.66 -17.02
CA ALA A 25 -3.21 -11.21 -17.07
C ALA A 25 -3.08 -10.67 -15.62
N ALA A 26 -2.18 -9.71 -15.42
CA ALA A 26 -2.02 -9.09 -14.13
C ALA A 26 -3.26 -8.27 -13.78
N ASP A 27 -3.79 -8.43 -12.56
CA ASP A 27 -4.78 -7.50 -12.03
C ASP A 27 -4.06 -6.19 -11.70
N LYS A 28 -4.53 -5.09 -12.29
CA LYS A 28 -3.93 -3.77 -12.15
C LYS A 28 -4.85 -2.83 -11.42
N PHE A 29 -4.26 -2.01 -10.59
CA PHE A 29 -4.98 -1.01 -9.80
C PHE A 29 -4.22 0.31 -9.81
N VAL A 30 -4.95 1.39 -9.63
CA VAL A 30 -4.40 2.74 -9.52
C VAL A 30 -5.06 3.49 -8.37
N ALA A 31 -4.27 4.30 -7.66
CA ALA A 31 -4.80 5.30 -6.74
C ALA A 31 -4.20 6.66 -7.12
N LYS A 32 -5.08 7.63 -7.36
CA LYS A 32 -4.70 9.03 -7.55
C LYS A 32 -4.72 9.74 -6.19
N LEU A 33 -3.56 10.01 -5.64
CA LEU A 33 -3.44 10.68 -4.35
C LEU A 33 -3.72 12.17 -4.52
N GLN A 34 -4.65 12.68 -3.72
CA GLN A 34 -5.07 14.08 -3.70
C GLN A 34 -4.65 14.71 -2.37
N PRO A 35 -4.36 16.02 -2.36
CA PRO A 35 -3.93 16.70 -1.16
C PRO A 35 -4.97 16.68 -0.04
N LEU A 36 -4.50 16.47 1.19
CA LEU A 36 -5.23 16.70 2.44
C LEU A 36 -4.54 17.80 3.23
N ASN A 37 -5.31 18.58 3.96
CA ASN A 37 -4.81 19.66 4.82
C ASN A 37 -3.98 20.74 4.11
N ALA A 38 -3.95 20.79 2.77
CA ALA A 38 -3.05 21.62 1.98
C ALA A 38 -3.13 23.11 2.33
N ALA A 39 -4.32 23.64 2.56
CA ALA A 39 -4.52 25.05 2.93
C ALA A 39 -3.89 25.42 4.28
N LYS A 40 -3.72 24.45 5.16
CA LYS A 40 -3.17 24.63 6.52
C LYS A 40 -1.66 24.39 6.58
N ILE A 41 -1.17 23.42 5.81
CA ILE A 41 0.23 23.01 5.84
C ILE A 41 1.11 23.72 4.80
N GLY A 42 0.49 24.44 3.85
CA GLY A 42 1.21 25.19 2.81
C GLY A 42 1.84 24.34 1.71
N THR A 43 1.59 23.03 1.69
CA THR A 43 2.03 22.10 0.64
C THR A 43 0.85 21.28 0.12
N ALA A 44 0.88 20.92 -1.15
CA ALA A 44 -0.19 20.17 -1.81
C ALA A 44 0.36 18.83 -2.32
N ALA A 45 0.61 17.93 -1.37
CA ALA A 45 1.11 16.59 -1.66
C ALA A 45 0.14 15.83 -2.56
N LYS A 46 0.61 15.30 -3.68
CA LYS A 46 -0.19 14.52 -4.63
C LYS A 46 0.66 13.48 -5.34
N GLY A 47 0.04 12.58 -6.05
CA GLY A 47 0.77 11.58 -6.81
C GLY A 47 -0.08 10.45 -7.35
N THR A 48 0.59 9.38 -7.73
CA THR A 48 -0.06 8.18 -8.26
C THR A 48 0.59 6.94 -7.66
N ALA A 49 -0.24 6.05 -7.14
CA ALA A 49 0.18 4.69 -6.81
C ALA A 49 -0.35 3.73 -7.88
N LYS A 50 0.53 2.92 -8.44
CA LYS A 50 0.20 1.82 -9.36
C LYS A 50 0.50 0.51 -8.67
N LEU A 51 -0.46 -0.41 -8.72
CA LEU A 51 -0.35 -1.72 -8.10
C LEU A 51 -0.66 -2.77 -9.15
N SER A 52 0.07 -3.87 -9.11
CA SER A 52 -0.25 -5.00 -9.98
C SER A 52 -0.07 -6.31 -9.22
N VAL A 53 -1.02 -7.23 -9.40
CA VAL A 53 -0.96 -8.57 -8.84
C VAL A 53 -0.80 -9.57 -9.99
N ALA A 54 0.32 -10.27 -10.00
CA ALA A 54 0.61 -11.32 -10.97
C ALA A 54 1.48 -12.39 -10.32
N ASP A 55 1.26 -13.64 -10.67
CA ASP A 55 2.06 -14.79 -10.19
C ASP A 55 2.23 -14.83 -8.67
N GLY A 56 1.18 -14.45 -7.92
CA GLY A 56 1.18 -14.40 -6.46
C GLY A 56 2.02 -13.29 -5.84
N LYS A 57 2.43 -12.30 -6.62
CA LYS A 57 3.20 -11.14 -6.18
C LYS A 57 2.40 -9.86 -6.35
N LEU A 58 2.52 -8.98 -5.37
CA LEU A 58 2.08 -7.59 -5.45
C LEU A 58 3.29 -6.71 -5.76
N VAL A 59 3.23 -6.00 -6.87
CA VAL A 59 4.18 -4.90 -7.18
C VAL A 59 3.47 -3.59 -6.88
N THR A 60 4.11 -2.74 -6.08
CA THR A 60 3.63 -1.40 -5.75
C THR A 60 4.65 -0.38 -6.21
N VAL A 61 4.20 0.63 -6.97
CA VAL A 61 5.00 1.78 -7.39
C VAL A 61 4.23 3.04 -7.02
N ILE A 62 4.86 3.95 -6.27
CA ILE A 62 4.25 5.22 -5.84
C ILE A 62 5.19 6.36 -6.22
N ASP A 63 4.66 7.31 -6.97
CA ASP A 63 5.33 8.55 -7.35
C ASP A 63 4.58 9.72 -6.71
N LEU A 64 5.29 10.53 -5.95
CA LEU A 64 4.74 11.67 -5.18
C LEU A 64 5.48 12.95 -5.50
N GLU A 65 4.75 14.05 -5.45
CA GLU A 65 5.27 15.42 -5.56
C GLU A 65 4.56 16.36 -4.58
N GLY A 66 5.14 17.54 -4.35
CA GLY A 66 4.58 18.54 -3.45
C GLY A 66 4.61 18.15 -1.97
N LEU A 67 5.47 17.21 -1.60
CA LEU A 67 5.69 16.80 -0.22
C LEU A 67 6.53 17.84 0.54
N PRO A 68 6.39 17.98 1.86
CA PRO A 68 7.38 18.65 2.71
C PRO A 68 8.78 18.06 2.46
N PRO A 69 9.76 18.87 1.99
CA PRO A 69 11.03 18.33 1.53
C PRO A 69 11.97 17.90 2.65
N GLY A 70 12.82 16.92 2.38
CA GLY A 70 13.92 16.52 3.25
C GLY A 70 13.52 15.76 4.50
N ILE A 71 12.29 15.29 4.58
CA ILE A 71 11.81 14.44 5.68
C ILE A 71 11.25 13.13 5.14
N MET A 72 11.20 12.13 5.99
CA MET A 72 10.57 10.85 5.73
C MET A 72 9.04 10.98 5.82
N HIS A 73 8.34 10.30 4.92
CA HIS A 73 6.88 10.29 4.89
C HIS A 73 6.34 8.88 5.09
N LEU A 74 5.56 8.68 6.15
CA LEU A 74 4.86 7.42 6.36
C LEU A 74 3.78 7.26 5.29
N GLN A 75 3.71 6.07 4.71
CA GLN A 75 2.75 5.74 3.65
C GLN A 75 2.20 4.35 3.90
N HIS A 76 0.89 4.17 3.80
CA HIS A 76 0.28 2.86 4.06
C HIS A 76 -1.11 2.72 3.44
N TYR A 77 -1.55 1.46 3.30
CA TYR A 77 -2.96 1.17 3.16
C TYR A 77 -3.68 1.45 4.48
N HIS A 78 -4.84 2.11 4.39
CA HIS A 78 -5.85 2.14 5.43
C HIS A 78 -7.04 1.31 5.01
N GLY A 79 -7.76 0.77 6.00
CA GLY A 79 -8.97 0.00 5.76
C GLY A 79 -9.56 -0.59 7.03
N PHE A 80 -10.66 -1.30 6.82
CA PHE A 80 -11.40 -1.96 7.89
C PHE A 80 -11.10 -3.45 7.90
N PRO A 81 -10.80 -4.05 9.07
CA PRO A 81 -10.58 -5.49 9.19
C PRO A 81 -11.78 -6.35 8.77
N ASP A 82 -12.99 -5.83 8.90
CA ASP A 82 -14.23 -6.48 8.51
C ASP A 82 -14.52 -6.43 7.00
N GLY A 83 -13.64 -5.81 6.21
CA GLY A 83 -13.78 -5.67 4.75
C GLY A 83 -14.74 -4.57 4.30
N LYS A 84 -15.20 -3.70 5.21
CA LYS A 84 -15.94 -2.49 4.84
C LYS A 84 -15.13 -1.64 3.86
N GLN A 85 -15.81 -0.95 2.95
CA GLN A 85 -15.19 -0.02 2.02
C GLN A 85 -14.58 1.17 2.78
N ALA A 86 -13.29 1.39 2.61
CA ALA A 86 -12.63 2.60 3.06
C ALA A 86 -12.80 3.73 2.04
N ALA A 87 -12.78 4.97 2.52
CA ALA A 87 -12.83 6.16 1.68
C ALA A 87 -11.80 7.19 2.18
N CYS A 88 -11.34 8.05 1.27
CA CYS A 88 -10.59 9.23 1.68
C CYS A 88 -11.50 10.21 2.41
N PRO A 89 -11.02 10.84 3.50
CA PRO A 89 -11.82 11.82 4.24
C PRO A 89 -12.06 13.06 3.38
N ALA A 90 -13.23 13.66 3.58
CA ALA A 90 -13.56 15.00 3.08
C ALA A 90 -13.49 16.02 4.23
N ALA A 91 -13.78 17.27 3.96
CA ALA A 91 -13.68 18.35 4.95
C ALA A 91 -14.60 18.18 6.18
N ASP A 92 -15.67 17.41 6.06
CA ASP A 92 -16.59 17.07 7.14
C ASP A 92 -16.03 16.04 8.13
N ALA A 93 -14.89 15.46 7.82
CA ALA A 93 -14.15 14.62 8.76
C ALA A 93 -13.44 15.43 9.87
N ASP A 94 -13.24 16.73 9.68
CA ASP A 94 -12.80 17.67 10.74
C ASP A 94 -13.92 17.84 11.76
N THR A 95 -13.96 16.97 12.75
CA THR A 95 -15.04 16.87 13.71
C THR A 95 -14.89 17.87 14.87
N ASN A 96 -13.67 18.33 15.11
CA ASN A 96 -13.38 19.31 16.16
C ASN A 96 -13.37 20.78 15.66
N GLY A 97 -13.43 20.99 14.33
CA GLY A 97 -13.54 22.29 13.68
C GLY A 97 -12.26 23.13 13.70
N ASP A 98 -11.09 22.51 13.88
CA ASP A 98 -9.81 23.23 13.93
C ASP A 98 -9.21 23.50 12.54
N GLY A 99 -9.83 22.93 11.52
CA GLY A 99 -9.46 23.06 10.10
C GLY A 99 -8.39 22.10 9.66
N TYR A 100 -8.07 21.10 10.47
CA TYR A 100 -7.27 19.94 10.10
C TYR A 100 -8.15 18.68 10.10
N VAL A 101 -7.84 17.75 9.25
CA VAL A 101 -8.33 16.37 9.35
C VAL A 101 -7.17 15.55 9.88
N ASP A 102 -7.17 15.25 11.16
CA ASP A 102 -6.08 14.51 11.79
C ASP A 102 -6.23 12.98 11.68
N LEU A 103 -5.24 12.24 12.18
CA LEU A 103 -5.24 10.78 12.08
C LEU A 103 -6.49 10.15 12.72
N ILE A 104 -6.88 10.65 13.90
CA ILE A 104 -8.01 10.06 14.65
C ILE A 104 -9.33 10.32 13.92
N GLU A 105 -9.47 11.48 13.32
CA GLU A 105 -10.66 11.88 12.56
C GLU A 105 -10.81 11.06 11.27
N THR A 106 -9.71 10.55 10.70
CA THR A 106 -9.79 9.67 9.52
C THR A 106 -10.34 8.28 9.82
N GLU A 107 -10.27 7.79 11.05
CA GLU A 107 -10.60 6.39 11.40
C GLU A 107 -12.03 6.00 11.02
N ALA A 108 -13.00 6.90 11.18
CA ALA A 108 -14.41 6.60 10.91
C ALA A 108 -14.70 6.26 9.43
N VAL A 109 -13.93 6.85 8.51
CA VAL A 109 -14.16 6.71 7.06
C VAL A 109 -13.09 5.86 6.37
N ALA A 110 -11.87 5.89 6.86
CA ALA A 110 -10.73 5.21 6.25
C ALA A 110 -10.32 3.92 6.99
N GLY A 111 -10.76 3.75 8.22
CA GLY A 111 -10.34 2.63 9.06
C GLY A 111 -8.91 2.77 9.57
N THR A 112 -8.32 1.69 10.01
CA THR A 112 -7.00 1.66 10.63
C THR A 112 -5.87 1.52 9.60
N THR A 113 -4.65 1.91 10.01
CA THR A 113 -3.42 1.65 9.26
C THR A 113 -3.17 0.13 9.18
N MET A 114 -2.94 -0.38 7.99
CA MET A 114 -2.79 -1.82 7.76
C MET A 114 -1.42 -2.21 7.21
N VAL A 115 -1.12 -1.91 5.95
CA VAL A 115 0.13 -2.34 5.29
C VAL A 115 1.00 -1.13 4.99
N PRO A 116 2.21 -1.04 5.55
CA PRO A 116 3.14 0.05 5.31
C PRO A 116 3.84 -0.05 3.95
N PHE A 117 4.28 1.09 3.41
CA PHE A 117 5.10 1.16 2.21
C PHE A 117 6.54 1.55 2.56
N HIS A 118 7.23 0.64 3.23
CA HIS A 118 8.66 0.69 3.53
C HIS A 118 9.36 -0.55 2.98
N ALA A 119 10.61 -0.82 3.35
CA ALA A 119 11.41 -1.91 2.78
C ALA A 119 10.80 -3.32 3.01
N HIS A 120 9.96 -3.50 4.04
CA HIS A 120 9.43 -4.81 4.46
C HIS A 120 7.92 -4.76 4.77
N PRO A 121 7.04 -4.52 3.78
CA PRO A 121 5.60 -4.32 3.98
C PRO A 121 4.90 -5.44 4.75
N ALA A 122 5.29 -6.69 4.51
CA ALA A 122 4.67 -7.87 5.15
C ALA A 122 4.93 -7.98 6.67
N THR A 123 5.83 -7.17 7.24
CA THR A 123 6.01 -7.12 8.71
C THR A 123 4.86 -6.39 9.41
N LEU A 124 4.13 -5.54 8.70
CA LEU A 124 3.08 -4.65 9.22
C LEU A 124 3.57 -3.76 10.39
N GLU A 125 4.87 -3.49 10.46
CA GLU A 125 5.48 -2.55 11.42
C GLU A 125 5.31 -1.14 10.91
N ILE A 126 4.58 -0.28 11.66
CA ILE A 126 4.32 1.08 11.22
C ILE A 126 5.49 2.03 11.57
N PRO A 127 6.02 2.05 12.80
CA PRO A 127 7.27 2.76 13.08
C PRO A 127 8.44 2.05 12.41
N ASN A 128 9.00 2.67 11.36
CA ASN A 128 10.12 2.12 10.59
C ASN A 128 10.90 3.27 9.96
N ASP A 129 12.21 3.15 9.81
CA ASP A 129 13.11 4.16 9.26
C ASP A 129 13.41 3.99 7.76
N THR A 130 12.75 3.01 7.11
CA THR A 130 12.94 2.72 5.69
C THR A 130 11.81 3.20 4.79
N TYR A 131 10.91 4.04 5.29
CA TYR A 131 9.96 4.75 4.45
C TYR A 131 10.67 5.74 3.50
N PRO A 132 10.08 6.04 2.34
CA PRO A 132 10.66 7.03 1.44
C PRO A 132 10.75 8.42 2.07
N SER A 133 11.86 9.09 1.79
CA SER A 133 12.04 10.51 2.13
C SER A 133 11.83 11.36 0.89
N ALA A 134 11.21 12.52 1.06
CA ALA A 134 11.12 13.50 -0.01
C ALA A 134 12.49 14.14 -0.26
N ASP A 135 12.84 14.33 -1.53
CA ASP A 135 14.01 15.07 -1.92
C ASP A 135 13.84 16.59 -1.70
N LYS A 136 14.84 17.39 -2.12
CA LYS A 136 14.81 18.85 -1.97
C LYS A 136 13.71 19.53 -2.78
N SER A 137 13.19 18.86 -3.82
CA SER A 137 12.07 19.35 -4.64
C SER A 137 10.71 18.97 -4.09
N GLY A 138 10.66 18.14 -3.04
CA GLY A 138 9.43 17.58 -2.49
C GLY A 138 8.91 16.38 -3.29
N ALA A 139 9.78 15.70 -4.04
CA ALA A 139 9.44 14.47 -4.73
C ALA A 139 9.88 13.24 -3.95
N ALA A 140 9.10 12.16 -4.01
CA ALA A 140 9.47 10.86 -3.46
C ALA A 140 9.00 9.73 -4.39
N HIS A 141 9.79 8.67 -4.42
CA HIS A 141 9.51 7.46 -5.17
C HIS A 141 9.59 6.24 -4.26
N TYR A 142 8.64 5.32 -4.41
CA TYR A 142 8.64 4.03 -3.75
C TYR A 142 8.37 2.92 -4.75
N THR A 143 9.12 1.84 -4.66
CA THR A 143 8.84 0.60 -5.38
C THR A 143 9.14 -0.59 -4.50
N ASN A 144 8.26 -1.58 -4.51
CA ASN A 144 8.43 -2.82 -3.77
C ASN A 144 7.71 -3.97 -4.47
N THR A 145 8.17 -5.18 -4.22
CA THR A 145 7.54 -6.43 -4.67
C THR A 145 7.47 -7.38 -3.49
N GLU A 146 6.26 -7.76 -3.09
CA GLU A 146 5.99 -8.69 -2.00
C GLU A 146 5.15 -9.88 -2.47
N ALA A 147 5.31 -11.01 -1.82
CA ALA A 147 4.37 -12.11 -2.00
C ALA A 147 3.02 -11.74 -1.37
N VAL A 148 1.94 -11.87 -2.14
CA VAL A 148 0.56 -11.62 -1.64
C VAL A 148 0.28 -12.47 -0.41
N ALA A 149 0.70 -13.73 -0.42
CA ALA A 149 0.50 -14.66 0.68
C ALA A 149 1.15 -14.19 2.00
N ASP A 150 2.33 -13.55 1.93
CA ASP A 150 3.02 -13.06 3.12
C ASP A 150 2.27 -11.89 3.75
N ILE A 151 1.78 -10.95 2.91
CA ILE A 151 0.95 -9.84 3.38
C ILE A 151 -0.37 -10.36 3.98
N GLU A 152 -1.06 -11.29 3.30
CA GLU A 152 -2.34 -11.84 3.75
C GLU A 152 -2.21 -12.65 5.05
N ASN A 153 -1.13 -13.41 5.21
CA ASN A 153 -0.83 -14.10 6.46
C ASN A 153 -0.62 -13.11 7.61
N ALA A 154 0.16 -12.06 7.38
CA ALA A 154 0.38 -11.01 8.37
C ALA A 154 -0.91 -10.26 8.73
N LEU A 155 -1.76 -9.92 7.74
CA LEU A 155 -3.07 -9.31 7.96
C LEU A 155 -4.00 -10.22 8.76
N LYS A 156 -4.02 -11.51 8.45
CA LYS A 156 -4.78 -12.51 9.19
C LYS A 156 -4.34 -12.60 10.66
N ASP A 157 -3.05 -12.60 10.90
CA ASP A 157 -2.51 -12.72 12.26
C ASP A 157 -2.80 -11.46 13.09
N LYS A 158 -2.56 -10.27 12.52
CA LYS A 158 -2.71 -9.00 13.23
C LYS A 158 -4.16 -8.53 13.33
N PHE A 159 -4.93 -8.61 12.25
CA PHE A 159 -6.27 -8.03 12.14
C PHE A 159 -7.41 -9.03 12.04
N LYS A 160 -7.09 -10.33 11.98
CA LYS A 160 -8.07 -11.43 11.71
C LYS A 160 -8.75 -11.29 10.35
N SER A 161 -8.14 -10.53 9.43
CA SER A 161 -8.62 -10.26 8.08
C SER A 161 -7.60 -10.82 7.07
N PRO A 162 -7.89 -11.92 6.40
CA PRO A 162 -6.90 -12.62 5.58
C PRO A 162 -6.75 -12.03 4.17
N LEU A 163 -7.55 -11.02 3.80
CA LEU A 163 -7.59 -10.54 2.43
C LEU A 163 -6.88 -9.20 2.27
N LEU A 164 -6.00 -9.13 1.28
CA LEU A 164 -5.38 -7.88 0.83
C LEU A 164 -6.46 -6.88 0.38
N ALA A 165 -7.44 -7.32 -0.40
CA ALA A 165 -8.66 -6.58 -0.77
C ALA A 165 -8.38 -5.12 -1.20
N LEU A 166 -7.50 -4.93 -2.18
CA LEU A 166 -7.01 -3.61 -2.61
C LEU A 166 -8.11 -2.60 -2.89
N GLU A 167 -9.18 -3.00 -3.59
CA GLU A 167 -10.31 -2.12 -3.93
C GLU A 167 -11.13 -1.66 -2.71
N LYS A 168 -10.90 -2.27 -1.54
CA LYS A 168 -11.52 -1.86 -0.27
C LYS A 168 -10.64 -0.91 0.55
N ARG A 169 -9.48 -0.54 0.04
CA ARG A 169 -8.46 0.23 0.73
C ARG A 169 -8.31 1.63 0.14
N VAL A 170 -7.73 2.50 0.96
CA VAL A 170 -7.20 3.78 0.51
C VAL A 170 -5.72 3.87 0.88
N ILE A 171 -4.97 4.68 0.16
CA ILE A 171 -3.58 4.97 0.46
C ILE A 171 -3.50 6.34 1.12
N PHE A 172 -2.83 6.41 2.26
CA PHE A 172 -2.45 7.67 2.88
C PHE A 172 -0.95 7.92 2.79
N VAL A 173 -0.62 9.20 2.71
CA VAL A 173 0.72 9.75 2.94
C VAL A 173 0.64 10.71 4.10
N HIS A 174 1.58 10.62 5.03
CA HIS A 174 1.61 11.41 6.26
C HIS A 174 2.92 12.16 6.42
N GLY A 175 2.89 13.14 7.29
CA GLY A 175 4.08 13.81 7.79
C GLY A 175 4.27 15.22 7.28
N ILE A 176 4.55 16.11 8.23
CA ILE A 176 4.99 17.48 7.99
C ILE A 176 6.26 17.74 8.79
N SER A 177 6.91 18.88 8.55
CA SER A 177 8.10 19.24 9.34
C SER A 177 7.76 19.33 10.82
N GLU A 178 8.63 18.83 11.69
CA GLU A 178 8.53 19.01 13.16
C GLU A 178 8.53 20.49 13.59
N LYS A 179 9.03 21.38 12.73
CA LYS A 179 9.02 22.85 12.94
C LYS A 179 7.69 23.50 12.63
N SER A 180 6.75 22.76 12.02
CA SER A 180 5.41 23.26 11.73
C SER A 180 4.63 23.37 13.04
N ALA A 181 4.06 24.55 13.30
CA ALA A 181 3.19 24.75 14.44
C ALA A 181 1.85 24.05 14.17
N LEU A 182 1.54 23.03 14.97
CA LEU A 182 0.24 22.40 15.00
C LEU A 182 -0.48 22.79 16.32
N PRO A 183 -1.79 23.05 16.28
CA PRO A 183 -2.56 23.26 17.51
C PRO A 183 -2.67 21.94 18.32
N ASP A 184 -2.84 22.04 19.62
CA ASP A 184 -3.00 20.89 20.52
C ASP A 184 -4.26 20.06 20.23
N SER A 185 -5.19 20.62 19.45
CA SER A 185 -6.39 19.94 18.97
C SER A 185 -6.10 18.84 17.95
N VAL A 186 -5.04 18.96 17.15
CA VAL A 186 -4.61 17.94 16.18
C VAL A 186 -4.10 16.70 16.91
N LYS A 187 -4.78 15.60 16.78
CA LYS A 187 -4.53 14.37 17.54
C LYS A 187 -3.71 13.36 16.75
N SER A 188 -3.08 12.49 17.50
CA SER A 188 -2.23 11.39 17.00
C SER A 188 -2.36 10.18 17.92
N LEU A 189 -1.68 9.09 17.56
CA LEU A 189 -1.55 7.90 18.39
C LEU A 189 -0.73 8.24 19.67
N PRO A 190 -1.02 7.57 20.81
CA PRO A 190 -0.23 7.75 22.03
C PRO A 190 1.26 7.57 21.78
N GLY A 191 2.05 8.57 22.19
CA GLY A 191 3.51 8.55 22.04
C GLY A 191 4.05 8.85 20.66
N VAL A 192 3.20 9.13 19.65
CA VAL A 192 3.61 9.52 18.31
C VAL A 192 3.26 10.98 18.07
N PRO A 193 4.24 11.84 17.73
CA PRO A 193 3.98 13.26 17.50
C PRO A 193 3.02 13.50 16.33
N ALA A 194 2.10 14.45 16.48
CA ALA A 194 1.08 14.74 15.46
C ALA A 194 1.66 15.15 14.10
N HIS A 195 2.82 15.83 14.07
CA HIS A 195 3.48 16.18 12.82
C HIS A 195 3.94 14.97 11.98
N VAL A 196 4.15 13.81 12.63
CA VAL A 196 4.52 12.56 11.94
C VAL A 196 3.30 11.89 11.31
N THR A 197 2.15 11.98 11.97
CA THR A 197 0.93 11.24 11.60
C THR A 197 -0.12 12.06 10.86
N LEU A 198 0.06 13.38 10.76
CA LEU A 198 -0.89 14.22 10.05
C LEU A 198 -1.01 13.77 8.59
N PRO A 199 -2.21 13.39 8.11
CA PRO A 199 -2.42 13.01 6.73
C PRO A 199 -2.22 14.22 5.80
N ILE A 200 -1.43 14.05 4.73
CA ILE A 200 -1.14 15.11 3.76
C ILE A 200 -1.63 14.76 2.34
N ALA A 201 -1.87 13.47 2.07
CA ALA A 201 -2.52 13.03 0.85
C ALA A 201 -3.28 11.73 1.07
N CYS A 202 -4.33 11.52 0.28
CA CYS A 202 -5.11 10.28 0.23
C CYS A 202 -5.53 9.93 -1.19
N GLY A 203 -5.62 8.63 -1.50
CA GLY A 203 -6.14 8.12 -2.77
C GLY A 203 -6.88 6.80 -2.60
N THR A 204 -8.07 6.69 -3.20
CA THR A 204 -8.83 5.43 -3.28
C THR A 204 -8.20 4.53 -4.33
N ILE A 205 -8.08 3.24 -4.02
CA ILE A 205 -7.56 2.25 -4.96
C ILE A 205 -8.71 1.75 -5.85
N GLU A 206 -8.52 1.87 -7.16
CA GLU A 206 -9.48 1.46 -8.18
C GLU A 206 -8.84 0.47 -9.14
N ALA A 207 -9.59 -0.54 -9.62
CA ALA A 207 -9.11 -1.41 -10.67
C ALA A 207 -8.92 -0.62 -11.98
N GLU A 208 -7.80 -0.84 -12.66
CA GLU A 208 -7.61 -0.33 -14.03
C GLU A 208 -8.48 -1.14 -15.00
N LYS A 209 -9.23 -0.42 -15.85
CA LYS A 209 -10.10 -1.02 -16.88
C LYS A 209 -9.35 -1.29 -18.16
#